data_a119066981d8dd24460eee71e6f92a68
#
_entry.id   a119066981d8dd24460eee71e6f92a68
#
_cell.length_a   1.000
_cell.length_b   1.000
_cell.length_c   1.000
_cell.angle_alpha   90.00
_cell.angle_beta   90.00
_cell.angle_gamma   90.00
#
_symmetry.space_group_name_H-M   'P 1'
#
loop_
_entity.id
_entity.type
_entity.pdbx_description
1 polymer ?
#
loop_
_entity_poly.entity_id
_entity_poly.type
_entity_poly.pdbx_seq_one_letter_code
_entity_poly.pdbx_strand_id
1 'polypeptide(L)'
;MQRLLSKSLASLLFLSLINPSEAKQTTPTETVPEFRPGYLIGYLKQQELPNSLALLPPPPAEGTPAFALDQHMAEKSQALRGGKRWALAISDANLKFPAAAQTFSCALDAPISEQQTPALYRLLRRTLTDAGLATYGAKQRYQRTRPFVYNQQPSCTPEDEAKLAADGSYPSGHSAIGWAWALLLSELAPEHGNALWARGRAYSESRMVCNVHWYSDVREGREIGAATVARLHTDPTFQADFAVARQELLAVRAKGLTASGDCAAQAQALALGID
;
A
#
# COMPACT_ATOMS: atom_id res chain seq x y z
N MET A 1 -43.35 -28.18 -77.19
CA MET A 1 -44.21 -27.94 -76.01
C MET A 1 -43.64 -28.72 -74.89
N GLN A 2 -42.74 -28.11 -74.06
CA GLN A 2 -42.19 -28.70 -72.84
C GLN A 2 -42.32 -27.69 -71.72
N ARG A 3 -43.07 -28.05 -70.67
CA ARG A 3 -43.27 -27.25 -69.48
C ARG A 3 -42.11 -27.46 -68.52
N LEU A 4 -41.41 -26.35 -68.21
CA LEU A 4 -40.41 -26.32 -67.16
C LEU A 4 -41.10 -26.03 -65.81
N LEU A 5 -40.98 -26.98 -64.88
CA LEU A 5 -41.41 -26.85 -63.49
C LEU A 5 -40.28 -26.19 -62.71
N SER A 6 -40.51 -24.97 -62.19
CA SER A 6 -39.62 -24.30 -61.26
C SER A 6 -39.85 -24.84 -59.84
N LYS A 7 -38.85 -25.40 -59.23
CA LYS A 7 -38.81 -25.76 -57.79
C LYS A 7 -38.28 -24.60 -57.01
N SER A 8 -39.14 -23.95 -56.19
CA SER A 8 -38.77 -22.97 -55.22
C SER A 8 -38.14 -23.66 -54.00
N LEU A 9 -36.87 -23.31 -53.72
CA LEU A 9 -36.16 -23.71 -52.49
C LEU A 9 -36.47 -22.64 -51.42
N ALA A 10 -37.22 -23.02 -50.40
CA ALA A 10 -37.44 -22.19 -49.21
C ALA A 10 -36.23 -22.40 -48.26
N SER A 11 -35.37 -21.38 -48.14
CA SER A 11 -34.31 -21.33 -47.13
C SER A 11 -34.91 -20.93 -45.80
N LEU A 12 -34.96 -21.85 -44.84
CA LEU A 12 -35.23 -21.54 -43.42
C LEU A 12 -33.94 -20.94 -42.79
N LEU A 13 -33.98 -19.67 -42.50
CA LEU A 13 -33.03 -19.01 -41.62
C LEU A 13 -33.33 -19.43 -40.17
N PHE A 14 -32.42 -20.25 -39.58
CA PHE A 14 -32.39 -20.44 -38.12
C PHE A 14 -31.72 -19.22 -37.47
N LEU A 15 -32.48 -18.31 -36.85
CA LEU A 15 -32.00 -17.31 -35.95
C LEU A 15 -31.61 -17.99 -34.63
N SER A 16 -30.33 -18.22 -34.42
CA SER A 16 -29.78 -18.64 -33.11
C SER A 16 -29.88 -17.45 -32.15
N LEU A 17 -30.83 -17.49 -31.23
CA LEU A 17 -30.87 -16.58 -30.07
C LEU A 17 -29.68 -16.88 -29.19
N ILE A 18 -28.64 -16.06 -29.29
CA ILE A 18 -27.52 -16.05 -28.32
C ILE A 18 -28.08 -15.40 -27.06
N ASN A 19 -28.42 -16.21 -26.05
CA ASN A 19 -28.67 -15.71 -24.70
C ASN A 19 -27.38 -15.09 -24.17
N PRO A 20 -27.38 -13.81 -23.74
CA PRO A 20 -26.25 -13.28 -22.99
C PRO A 20 -26.19 -14.06 -21.68
N SER A 21 -25.15 -14.84 -21.50
CA SER A 21 -24.82 -15.47 -20.23
C SER A 21 -24.72 -14.36 -19.20
N GLU A 22 -25.69 -14.28 -18.28
CA GLU A 22 -25.58 -13.45 -17.09
C GLU A 22 -24.33 -13.93 -16.34
N ALA A 23 -23.27 -13.11 -16.40
CA ALA A 23 -22.12 -13.28 -15.55
C ALA A 23 -22.61 -13.10 -14.10
N LYS A 24 -22.75 -14.23 -13.42
CA LYS A 24 -23.12 -14.30 -12.01
C LYS A 24 -22.12 -13.47 -11.23
N GLN A 25 -22.50 -12.27 -10.81
CA GLN A 25 -21.76 -11.45 -9.87
C GLN A 25 -21.62 -12.24 -8.57
N THR A 26 -20.52 -12.94 -8.45
CA THR A 26 -20.10 -13.53 -7.17
C THR A 26 -19.64 -12.38 -6.29
N THR A 27 -20.54 -11.89 -5.45
CA THR A 27 -20.18 -11.11 -4.26
C THR A 27 -19.49 -12.08 -3.29
N PRO A 28 -18.18 -11.99 -3.06
CA PRO A 28 -17.56 -12.79 -2.04
C PRO A 28 -17.81 -12.12 -0.70
N THR A 29 -18.80 -12.58 0.01
CA THR A 29 -19.01 -12.29 1.44
C THR A 29 -18.18 -13.27 2.29
N GLU A 30 -16.99 -13.62 1.85
CA GLU A 30 -16.11 -14.45 2.66
C GLU A 30 -15.38 -13.56 3.64
N THR A 31 -15.69 -13.73 4.92
CA THR A 31 -15.05 -13.01 6.04
C THR A 31 -13.57 -13.45 6.09
N VAL A 32 -12.65 -12.59 5.70
CA VAL A 32 -11.21 -12.86 5.82
C VAL A 32 -10.84 -12.87 7.30
N PRO A 33 -10.22 -13.95 7.81
CA PRO A 33 -9.83 -14.02 9.22
C PRO A 33 -8.81 -12.95 9.61
N GLU A 34 -8.80 -12.57 10.88
CA GLU A 34 -7.75 -11.75 11.47
C GLU A 34 -6.69 -12.66 12.10
N PHE A 35 -5.40 -12.36 11.87
CA PHE A 35 -4.33 -13.05 12.58
C PHE A 35 -4.06 -12.41 13.96
N ARG A 36 -4.48 -11.16 14.14
CA ARG A 36 -4.55 -10.44 15.41
C ARG A 36 -5.62 -9.34 15.30
N PRO A 37 -6.17 -8.84 16.39
CA PRO A 37 -7.24 -7.84 16.36
C PRO A 37 -6.94 -6.64 15.46
N GLY A 38 -7.79 -6.40 14.46
CA GLY A 38 -7.70 -5.33 13.48
C GLY A 38 -6.82 -5.62 12.25
N TYR A 39 -6.11 -6.76 12.20
CA TYR A 39 -5.20 -7.11 11.11
C TYR A 39 -5.64 -8.40 10.42
N LEU A 40 -6.06 -8.29 9.17
CA LEU A 40 -6.45 -9.45 8.36
C LEU A 40 -5.23 -10.30 7.99
N ILE A 41 -5.44 -11.60 7.76
CA ILE A 41 -4.42 -12.42 7.10
C ILE A 41 -4.15 -11.87 5.69
N GLY A 42 -2.87 -11.94 5.27
CA GLY A 42 -2.44 -11.54 3.93
C GLY A 42 -2.94 -12.50 2.84
N TYR A 43 -2.44 -12.31 1.64
CA TYR A 43 -2.61 -13.24 0.51
C TYR A 43 -1.55 -14.31 0.51
N LEU A 44 -0.33 -13.95 0.91
CA LEU A 44 0.85 -14.81 0.84
C LEU A 44 1.05 -15.58 2.14
N LYS A 45 1.41 -16.85 2.03
CA LYS A 45 1.90 -17.63 3.16
C LYS A 45 3.29 -17.13 3.56
N GLN A 46 3.72 -17.40 4.79
CA GLN A 46 4.99 -16.91 5.31
C GLN A 46 6.20 -17.31 4.43
N GLN A 47 6.21 -18.53 3.90
CA GLN A 47 7.28 -19.01 3.00
C GLN A 47 7.22 -18.41 1.58
N GLU A 48 6.15 -17.73 1.25
CA GLU A 48 5.94 -17.08 -0.05
C GLU A 48 6.30 -15.60 -0.01
N LEU A 49 6.44 -15.04 1.19
CA LEU A 49 6.86 -13.65 1.37
C LEU A 49 8.29 -13.43 0.84
N PRO A 50 8.58 -12.24 0.28
CA PRO A 50 9.96 -11.87 -0.05
C PRO A 50 10.90 -12.05 1.13
N ASN A 51 12.02 -12.71 0.90
CA ASN A 51 13.04 -12.91 1.93
C ASN A 51 13.93 -11.68 2.06
N SER A 52 13.64 -10.83 3.04
CA SER A 52 14.39 -9.59 3.27
C SER A 52 15.88 -9.80 3.57
N LEU A 53 16.29 -10.96 4.12
CA LEU A 53 17.71 -11.27 4.32
C LEU A 53 18.45 -11.62 3.03
N ALA A 54 17.75 -12.15 2.03
CA ALA A 54 18.35 -12.48 0.74
C ALA A 54 18.39 -11.28 -0.21
N LEU A 55 17.44 -10.34 -0.06
CA LEU A 55 17.30 -9.20 -0.95
C LEU A 55 18.11 -7.98 -0.49
N LEU A 56 18.20 -7.74 0.82
CA LEU A 56 18.75 -6.50 1.34
C LEU A 56 20.21 -6.66 1.79
N PRO A 57 21.06 -5.64 1.55
CA PRO A 57 22.36 -5.57 2.19
C PRO A 57 22.20 -5.41 3.71
N PRO A 58 23.24 -5.64 4.50
CA PRO A 58 23.22 -5.28 5.91
C PRO A 58 23.02 -3.76 6.10
N PRO A 59 22.40 -3.32 7.21
CA PRO A 59 22.25 -1.90 7.49
C PRO A 59 23.63 -1.21 7.59
N PRO A 60 23.72 0.09 7.24
CA PRO A 60 24.96 0.84 7.36
C PRO A 60 25.57 0.74 8.76
N ALA A 61 26.84 0.39 8.83
CA ALA A 61 27.60 0.34 10.08
C ALA A 61 28.04 1.74 10.52
N GLU A 62 28.13 1.95 11.83
CA GLU A 62 28.65 3.20 12.40
C GLU A 62 30.06 3.52 11.86
N GLY A 63 30.32 4.80 11.64
CA GLY A 63 31.60 5.28 11.07
C GLY A 63 31.70 5.17 9.53
N THR A 64 30.68 4.59 8.85
CA THR A 64 30.65 4.55 7.38
C THR A 64 30.02 5.80 6.78
N PRO A 65 30.37 6.19 5.53
CA PRO A 65 29.69 7.29 4.83
C PRO A 65 28.17 7.08 4.70
N ALA A 66 27.71 5.84 4.56
CA ALA A 66 26.31 5.51 4.47
C ALA A 66 25.58 5.78 5.81
N PHE A 67 26.21 5.50 6.96
CA PHE A 67 25.66 5.83 8.27
C PHE A 67 25.70 7.35 8.51
N ALA A 68 26.75 8.04 8.07
CA ALA A 68 26.81 9.50 8.13
C ALA A 68 25.65 10.16 7.34
N LEU A 69 25.24 9.59 6.20
CA LEU A 69 24.05 10.01 5.47
C LEU A 69 22.78 9.76 6.29
N ASP A 70 22.64 8.62 6.94
CA ASP A 70 21.52 8.32 7.83
C ASP A 70 21.38 9.36 8.94
N GLN A 71 22.50 9.73 9.59
CA GLN A 71 22.54 10.77 10.63
C GLN A 71 22.15 12.14 10.08
N HIS A 72 22.72 12.55 8.96
CA HIS A 72 22.40 13.81 8.31
C HIS A 72 20.90 13.94 7.97
N MET A 73 20.30 12.89 7.41
CA MET A 73 18.88 12.87 7.08
C MET A 73 17.98 12.86 8.33
N ALA A 74 18.43 12.20 9.41
CA ALA A 74 17.74 12.25 10.69
C ALA A 74 17.75 13.68 11.28
N GLU A 75 18.88 14.38 11.26
CA GLU A 75 19.00 15.78 11.71
C GLU A 75 18.11 16.72 10.90
N LYS A 76 18.13 16.64 9.56
CA LYS A 76 17.24 17.42 8.69
C LYS A 76 15.76 17.18 9.03
N SER A 77 15.39 15.92 9.26
CA SER A 77 14.01 15.56 9.62
C SER A 77 13.55 16.19 10.94
N GLN A 78 14.46 16.40 11.91
CA GLN A 78 14.13 17.02 13.18
C GLN A 78 13.74 18.51 13.04
N ALA A 79 14.17 19.21 12.00
CA ALA A 79 13.76 20.59 11.73
C ALA A 79 12.24 20.71 11.45
N LEU A 80 11.58 19.61 11.11
CA LEU A 80 10.13 19.54 10.84
C LEU A 80 9.30 19.27 12.11
N ARG A 81 9.95 19.06 13.26
CA ARG A 81 9.29 18.75 14.54
C ARG A 81 8.28 19.83 14.93
N GLY A 82 7.09 19.42 15.39
CA GLY A 82 6.02 20.29 15.84
C GLY A 82 5.27 21.03 14.72
N GLY A 83 5.73 20.94 13.47
CA GLY A 83 5.09 21.55 12.30
C GLY A 83 4.02 20.66 11.63
N LYS A 84 3.45 21.17 10.53
CA LYS A 84 2.43 20.44 9.75
C LYS A 84 2.93 19.09 9.23
N ARG A 85 4.20 18.99 8.82
CA ARG A 85 4.82 17.75 8.34
C ARG A 85 4.96 16.71 9.46
N TRP A 86 5.25 17.17 10.67
CA TRP A 86 5.27 16.32 11.87
C TRP A 86 3.87 15.80 12.22
N ALA A 87 2.84 16.67 12.19
CA ALA A 87 1.47 16.25 12.41
C ALA A 87 1.01 15.18 11.39
N LEU A 88 1.40 15.36 10.12
CA LEU A 88 1.14 14.32 9.10
C LEU A 88 1.90 13.03 9.41
N ALA A 89 3.14 13.11 9.93
CA ALA A 89 3.90 11.91 10.30
C ALA A 89 3.28 11.14 11.46
N ILE A 90 2.64 11.82 12.42
CA ILE A 90 1.83 11.19 13.47
C ILE A 90 0.65 10.44 12.87
N SER A 91 -0.09 11.09 11.96
CA SER A 91 -1.21 10.44 11.25
C SER A 91 -0.75 9.21 10.46
N ASP A 92 0.37 9.33 9.73
CA ASP A 92 0.95 8.25 8.93
C ASP A 92 1.48 7.08 9.78
N ALA A 93 1.70 7.27 11.07
CA ALA A 93 2.10 6.20 11.99
C ALA A 93 0.97 5.23 12.29
N ASN A 94 -0.28 5.64 12.09
CA ASN A 94 -1.44 4.83 12.41
C ASN A 94 -1.75 3.81 11.30
N LEU A 95 -1.48 2.53 11.58
CA LEU A 95 -1.81 1.41 10.67
C LEU A 95 -3.19 0.80 10.95
N LYS A 96 -3.95 1.33 11.89
CA LYS A 96 -5.28 0.81 12.21
C LYS A 96 -6.32 1.34 11.22
N PHE A 97 -7.12 0.45 10.69
CA PHE A 97 -8.30 0.80 9.91
C PHE A 97 -9.45 1.23 10.83
N PRO A 98 -10.27 2.24 10.44
CA PRO A 98 -10.32 2.88 9.12
C PRO A 98 -9.30 4.00 8.86
N ALA A 99 -8.58 4.52 9.86
CA ALA A 99 -7.70 5.68 9.69
C ALA A 99 -6.61 5.45 8.62
N ALA A 100 -5.97 4.27 8.61
CA ALA A 100 -4.94 3.93 7.64
C ALA A 100 -5.44 3.98 6.18
N ALA A 101 -6.72 3.67 5.94
CA ALA A 101 -7.32 3.70 4.60
C ALA A 101 -7.28 5.10 3.98
N GLN A 102 -7.46 6.15 4.79
CA GLN A 102 -7.57 7.53 4.31
C GLN A 102 -6.22 8.13 3.87
N THR A 103 -5.12 7.49 4.24
CA THR A 103 -3.76 7.98 3.95
C THR A 103 -3.54 8.32 2.47
N PHE A 104 -4.09 7.52 1.56
CA PHE A 104 -3.93 7.68 0.12
C PHE A 104 -5.18 8.22 -0.59
N SER A 105 -6.28 8.47 0.12
CA SER A 105 -7.54 8.90 -0.48
C SER A 105 -7.39 10.18 -1.32
N CYS A 106 -6.67 11.17 -0.82
CA CYS A 106 -6.43 12.42 -1.55
C CYS A 106 -5.59 12.23 -2.81
N ALA A 107 -4.52 11.42 -2.76
CA ALA A 107 -3.68 11.14 -3.92
C ALA A 107 -4.39 10.27 -4.96
N LEU A 108 -5.32 9.42 -4.54
CA LEU A 108 -6.17 8.58 -5.39
C LEU A 108 -7.33 9.36 -6.00
N ASP A 109 -7.71 10.48 -5.40
CA ASP A 109 -8.93 11.23 -5.69
C ASP A 109 -10.21 10.35 -5.67
N ALA A 110 -10.31 9.52 -4.65
CA ALA A 110 -11.45 8.64 -4.41
C ALA A 110 -11.56 8.27 -2.93
N PRO A 111 -12.77 7.93 -2.44
CA PRO A 111 -12.90 7.45 -1.07
C PRO A 111 -12.30 6.06 -0.93
N ILE A 112 -11.64 5.80 0.21
CA ILE A 112 -11.18 4.48 0.61
C ILE A 112 -11.85 4.13 1.95
N SER A 113 -12.96 3.41 1.90
CA SER A 113 -13.74 3.08 3.09
C SER A 113 -14.47 1.75 2.93
N GLU A 114 -14.83 1.15 4.05
CA GLU A 114 -15.59 -0.10 4.07
C GLU A 114 -16.98 0.04 3.43
N GLN A 115 -17.57 1.26 3.47
CA GLN A 115 -18.91 1.52 2.94
C GLN A 115 -18.92 1.82 1.45
N GLN A 116 -17.93 2.55 0.94
CA GLN A 116 -17.93 3.05 -0.42
C GLN A 116 -17.05 2.23 -1.37
N THR A 117 -15.97 1.66 -0.82
CA THR A 117 -14.98 0.88 -1.57
C THR A 117 -14.55 -0.37 -0.79
N PRO A 118 -15.51 -1.28 -0.41
CA PRO A 118 -15.23 -2.42 0.45
C PRO A 118 -14.17 -3.38 -0.11
N ALA A 119 -14.11 -3.59 -1.43
CA ALA A 119 -13.11 -4.45 -2.05
C ALA A 119 -11.72 -3.82 -1.98
N LEU A 120 -11.58 -2.54 -2.32
CA LEU A 120 -10.32 -1.81 -2.17
C LEU A 120 -9.87 -1.72 -0.71
N TYR A 121 -10.80 -1.42 0.20
CA TYR A 121 -10.54 -1.37 1.64
C TYR A 121 -9.98 -2.71 2.16
N ARG A 122 -10.60 -3.83 1.77
CA ARG A 122 -10.14 -5.18 2.13
C ARG A 122 -8.78 -5.51 1.50
N LEU A 123 -8.57 -5.14 0.23
CA LEU A 123 -7.30 -5.32 -0.48
C LEU A 123 -6.14 -4.67 0.29
N LEU A 124 -6.30 -3.40 0.69
CA LEU A 124 -5.28 -2.67 1.43
C LEU A 124 -5.03 -3.27 2.82
N ARG A 125 -6.07 -3.73 3.53
CA ARG A 125 -5.93 -4.42 4.84
C ARG A 125 -5.12 -5.71 4.72
N ARG A 126 -5.32 -6.51 3.68
CA ARG A 126 -4.59 -7.76 3.45
C ARG A 126 -3.15 -7.51 3.04
N THR A 127 -2.93 -6.64 2.06
CA THR A 127 -1.57 -6.31 1.56
C THR A 127 -0.70 -5.59 2.60
N LEU A 128 -1.30 -4.89 3.59
CA LEU A 128 -0.60 -4.39 4.76
C LEU A 128 0.15 -5.51 5.48
N THR A 129 -0.54 -6.64 5.68
CA THR A 129 0.04 -7.80 6.38
C THR A 129 1.17 -8.42 5.58
N ASP A 130 0.99 -8.62 4.27
CA ASP A 130 2.03 -9.18 3.41
C ASP A 130 3.29 -8.31 3.40
N ALA A 131 3.14 -7.01 3.13
CA ALA A 131 4.28 -6.08 3.05
C ALA A 131 4.97 -5.88 4.41
N GLY A 132 4.18 -5.81 5.49
CA GLY A 132 4.72 -5.68 6.84
C GLY A 132 5.52 -6.89 7.27
N LEU A 133 4.98 -8.09 7.10
CA LEU A 133 5.63 -9.34 7.52
C LEU A 133 6.88 -9.66 6.69
N ALA A 134 6.94 -9.27 5.41
CA ALA A 134 8.11 -9.46 4.55
C ALA A 134 9.38 -8.81 5.12
N THR A 135 9.27 -7.80 5.99
CA THR A 135 10.42 -7.10 6.59
C THR A 135 11.05 -7.85 7.76
N TYR A 136 10.38 -8.84 8.34
CA TYR A 136 10.76 -9.39 9.64
C TYR A 136 12.05 -10.22 9.65
N GLY A 137 12.40 -10.88 8.55
CA GLY A 137 13.65 -11.65 8.46
C GLY A 137 14.87 -10.78 8.78
N ALA A 138 15.00 -9.63 8.09
CA ALA A 138 16.11 -8.69 8.34
C ALA A 138 15.96 -7.98 9.69
N LYS A 139 14.73 -7.59 10.11
CA LYS A 139 14.50 -6.98 11.43
C LYS A 139 15.03 -7.83 12.57
N GLN A 140 14.65 -9.08 12.58
CA GLN A 140 15.03 -10.04 13.62
C GLN A 140 16.55 -10.34 13.58
N ARG A 141 17.14 -10.37 12.39
CA ARG A 141 18.58 -10.65 12.23
C ARG A 141 19.45 -9.49 12.69
N TYR A 142 19.10 -8.25 12.31
CA TYR A 142 19.98 -7.11 12.51
C TYR A 142 19.70 -6.33 13.80
N GLN A 143 18.48 -6.36 14.34
CA GLN A 143 18.09 -5.66 15.57
C GLN A 143 18.62 -4.23 15.65
N ARG A 144 18.61 -3.52 14.52
CA ARG A 144 19.18 -2.18 14.39
C ARG A 144 18.55 -1.20 15.35
N THR A 145 19.37 -0.46 16.10
CA THR A 145 18.93 0.62 16.99
C THR A 145 18.19 1.72 16.22
N ARG A 146 17.06 2.16 16.76
CA ARG A 146 16.26 3.25 16.16
C ARG A 146 16.84 4.63 16.43
N PRO A 147 16.59 5.63 15.54
CA PRO A 147 17.08 6.99 15.72
C PRO A 147 16.74 7.59 17.09
N PHE A 148 15.49 7.50 17.57
CA PHE A 148 15.08 8.08 18.85
C PHE A 148 15.83 7.48 20.06
N VAL A 149 16.23 6.21 19.98
CA VAL A 149 17.07 5.56 21.00
C VAL A 149 18.51 6.06 20.88
N TYR A 150 19.01 6.19 19.66
CA TYR A 150 20.39 6.59 19.37
C TYR A 150 20.65 8.05 19.75
N ASN A 151 19.77 8.96 19.35
CA ASN A 151 19.93 10.41 19.52
C ASN A 151 19.28 10.96 20.80
N GLN A 152 18.63 10.11 21.61
CA GLN A 152 17.95 10.46 22.85
C GLN A 152 16.90 11.59 22.68
N GLN A 153 16.29 11.67 21.49
CA GLN A 153 15.22 12.61 21.18
C GLN A 153 13.91 11.85 21.00
N PRO A 154 12.78 12.31 21.57
CA PRO A 154 11.52 11.59 21.49
C PRO A 154 11.05 11.45 20.04
N SER A 155 10.31 10.37 19.79
CA SER A 155 9.61 10.13 18.52
C SER A 155 8.33 10.96 18.41
N CYS A 156 7.64 10.86 17.28
CA CYS A 156 6.32 11.48 17.11
C CYS A 156 5.17 10.67 17.73
N THR A 157 5.45 9.46 18.22
CA THR A 157 4.51 8.55 18.89
C THR A 157 5.15 8.01 20.18
N PRO A 158 5.29 8.84 21.23
CA PRO A 158 5.97 8.47 22.48
C PRO A 158 5.37 7.23 23.15
N GLU A 159 4.07 7.04 22.99
CA GLU A 159 3.33 5.88 23.51
C GLU A 159 3.77 4.53 22.90
N ASP A 160 4.36 4.55 21.72
CA ASP A 160 4.86 3.36 21.03
C ASP A 160 6.37 3.09 21.29
N GLU A 161 7.12 4.02 21.90
CA GLU A 161 8.58 3.96 22.00
C GLU A 161 9.09 2.70 22.68
N ALA A 162 8.47 2.30 23.79
CA ALA A 162 8.88 1.09 24.52
C ALA A 162 8.81 -0.15 23.63
N LYS A 163 7.74 -0.29 22.86
CA LYS A 163 7.55 -1.38 21.89
C LYS A 163 8.53 -1.27 20.72
N LEU A 164 8.71 -0.06 20.19
CA LEU A 164 9.58 0.18 19.05
C LEU A 164 11.05 -0.03 19.40
N ALA A 165 11.49 0.33 20.62
CA ALA A 165 12.86 0.10 21.09
C ALA A 165 13.22 -1.38 21.21
N ALA A 166 12.22 -2.23 21.48
CA ALA A 166 12.38 -3.69 21.54
C ALA A 166 12.32 -4.38 20.15
N ASP A 167 12.09 -3.65 19.06
CA ASP A 167 11.99 -4.16 17.69
C ASP A 167 12.96 -3.43 16.76
N GLY A 168 13.77 -4.17 16.02
CA GLY A 168 14.78 -3.63 15.10
C GLY A 168 14.20 -2.63 14.10
N SER A 169 14.97 -1.57 13.78
CA SER A 169 14.50 -0.54 12.82
C SER A 169 14.57 -0.99 11.36
N TYR A 170 15.50 -1.84 10.98
CA TYR A 170 15.83 -2.14 9.59
C TYR A 170 15.25 -3.46 9.08
N PRO A 171 14.57 -3.45 7.92
CA PRO A 171 14.05 -2.31 7.16
C PRO A 171 12.73 -1.78 7.76
N SER A 172 12.26 -0.61 7.28
CA SER A 172 11.01 -0.02 7.75
C SER A 172 9.77 -0.75 7.23
N GLY A 173 8.99 -1.34 8.14
CA GLY A 173 7.71 -2.00 7.79
C GLY A 173 6.65 -1.02 7.27
N HIS A 174 6.53 0.18 7.85
CA HIS A 174 5.63 1.21 7.33
C HIS A 174 6.01 1.63 5.90
N SER A 175 7.31 1.76 5.61
CA SER A 175 7.76 2.10 4.26
C SER A 175 7.45 1.00 3.25
N ALA A 176 7.56 -0.28 3.65
CA ALA A 176 7.16 -1.40 2.80
C ALA A 176 5.66 -1.36 2.51
N ILE A 177 4.83 -1.15 3.54
CA ILE A 177 3.37 -1.06 3.42
C ILE A 177 2.96 0.12 2.52
N GLY A 178 3.42 1.33 2.84
CA GLY A 178 3.01 2.53 2.12
C GLY A 178 3.48 2.54 0.67
N TRP A 179 4.65 1.98 0.38
CA TRP A 179 5.15 1.85 -0.98
C TRP A 179 4.39 0.80 -1.78
N ALA A 180 4.09 -0.36 -1.16
CA ALA A 180 3.22 -1.37 -1.78
C ALA A 180 1.84 -0.78 -2.12
N TRP A 181 1.21 -0.04 -1.20
CA TRP A 181 -0.06 0.64 -1.47
C TRP A 181 0.05 1.66 -2.60
N ALA A 182 1.11 2.48 -2.62
CA ALA A 182 1.31 3.44 -3.71
C ALA A 182 1.40 2.76 -5.09
N LEU A 183 2.12 1.64 -5.18
CA LEU A 183 2.26 0.87 -6.42
C LEU A 183 0.91 0.27 -6.83
N LEU A 184 0.24 -0.46 -5.93
CA LEU A 184 -1.04 -1.09 -6.23
C LEU A 184 -2.13 -0.07 -6.62
N LEU A 185 -2.20 1.05 -5.90
CA LEU A 185 -3.15 2.11 -6.22
C LEU A 185 -2.83 2.79 -7.56
N SER A 186 -1.55 2.96 -7.92
CA SER A 186 -1.17 3.51 -9.22
C SER A 186 -1.50 2.57 -10.39
N GLU A 187 -1.53 1.26 -10.16
CA GLU A 187 -2.00 0.29 -11.16
C GLU A 187 -3.54 0.31 -11.30
N LEU A 188 -4.27 0.57 -10.20
CA LEU A 188 -5.73 0.72 -10.22
C LEU A 188 -6.15 2.04 -10.86
N ALA A 189 -5.33 3.09 -10.73
CA ALA A 189 -5.59 4.46 -11.16
C ALA A 189 -4.34 5.10 -11.82
N PRO A 190 -3.96 4.67 -13.03
CA PRO A 190 -2.74 5.13 -13.69
C PRO A 190 -2.68 6.65 -13.90
N GLU A 191 -3.81 7.29 -14.10
CA GLU A 191 -3.97 8.73 -14.25
C GLU A 191 -3.55 9.52 -12.99
N HIS A 192 -3.59 8.89 -11.82
CA HIS A 192 -3.12 9.45 -10.54
C HIS A 192 -1.74 8.92 -10.12
N GLY A 193 -1.05 8.15 -10.97
CA GLY A 193 0.19 7.45 -10.65
C GLY A 193 1.25 8.35 -10.00
N ASN A 194 1.54 9.52 -10.59
CA ASN A 194 2.53 10.45 -10.04
C ASN A 194 2.19 10.93 -8.62
N ALA A 195 0.93 11.28 -8.37
CA ALA A 195 0.47 11.72 -7.05
C ALA A 195 0.57 10.58 -6.01
N LEU A 196 0.22 9.36 -6.41
CA LEU A 196 0.28 8.16 -5.58
C LEU A 196 1.72 7.79 -5.22
N TRP A 197 2.66 7.81 -6.18
CA TRP A 197 4.08 7.55 -5.91
C TRP A 197 4.71 8.65 -5.03
N ALA A 198 4.39 9.92 -5.28
CA ALA A 198 4.82 11.01 -4.43
C ALA A 198 4.28 10.83 -2.99
N ARG A 199 3.00 10.45 -2.83
CA ARG A 199 2.42 10.18 -1.52
C ARG A 199 3.06 8.97 -0.83
N GLY A 200 3.33 7.89 -1.54
CA GLY A 200 4.01 6.70 -1.00
C GLY A 200 5.44 7.00 -0.55
N ARG A 201 6.16 7.85 -1.29
CA ARG A 201 7.47 8.36 -0.88
C ARG A 201 7.36 9.17 0.40
N ALA A 202 6.50 10.17 0.45
CA ALA A 202 6.29 11.02 1.62
C ALA A 202 5.79 10.24 2.85
N TYR A 203 4.93 9.23 2.65
CA TYR A 203 4.51 8.31 3.70
C TYR A 203 5.70 7.56 4.32
N SER A 204 6.60 7.07 3.47
CA SER A 204 7.82 6.41 3.92
C SER A 204 8.73 7.39 4.68
N GLU A 205 8.89 8.62 4.18
CA GLU A 205 9.68 9.69 4.80
C GLU A 205 9.09 10.18 6.14
N SER A 206 7.78 10.04 6.35
CA SER A 206 7.14 10.27 7.64
C SER A 206 7.79 9.48 8.78
N ARG A 207 8.43 8.36 8.49
CA ARG A 207 9.10 7.54 9.50
C ARG A 207 10.43 8.15 9.95
N MET A 208 11.12 8.90 9.07
CA MET A 208 12.29 9.71 9.45
C MET A 208 11.85 10.95 10.24
N VAL A 209 10.84 11.68 9.74
CA VAL A 209 10.26 12.83 10.43
C VAL A 209 9.82 12.45 11.84
N CYS A 210 9.25 11.27 12.01
CA CYS A 210 8.82 10.72 13.30
C CYS A 210 9.98 10.25 14.20
N ASN A 211 11.25 10.31 13.74
CA ASN A 211 12.44 9.86 14.47
C ASN A 211 12.48 8.35 14.80
N VAL A 212 11.77 7.50 14.07
CA VAL A 212 11.68 6.07 14.36
C VAL A 212 12.43 5.17 13.38
N HIS A 213 12.83 5.70 12.22
CA HIS A 213 13.59 4.99 11.19
C HIS A 213 14.67 5.86 10.57
N TRP A 214 15.79 5.23 10.20
CA TRP A 214 16.88 5.84 9.46
C TRP A 214 16.49 5.96 7.96
N TYR A 215 17.21 6.80 7.22
CA TYR A 215 17.01 6.97 5.78
C TYR A 215 17.19 5.64 5.02
N SER A 216 18.21 4.87 5.34
CA SER A 216 18.44 3.54 4.75
C SER A 216 17.32 2.56 5.11
N ASP A 217 16.79 2.56 6.36
CA ASP A 217 15.63 1.71 6.72
C ASP A 217 14.42 1.99 5.81
N VAL A 218 14.20 3.28 5.50
CA VAL A 218 13.09 3.75 4.67
C VAL A 218 13.28 3.32 3.22
N ARG A 219 14.47 3.46 2.67
CA ARG A 219 14.81 3.04 1.30
C ARG A 219 14.60 1.54 1.11
N GLU A 220 15.23 0.76 1.97
CA GLU A 220 15.16 -0.69 1.90
C GLU A 220 13.76 -1.22 2.23
N GLY A 221 13.00 -0.50 3.07
CA GLY A 221 11.58 -0.78 3.28
C GLY A 221 10.77 -0.68 2.00
N ARG A 222 11.00 0.37 1.18
CA ARG A 222 10.32 0.51 -0.12
C ARG A 222 10.70 -0.61 -1.09
N GLU A 223 11.94 -1.07 -1.07
CA GLU A 223 12.37 -2.18 -1.91
C GLU A 223 11.63 -3.48 -1.56
N ILE A 224 11.47 -3.78 -0.27
CA ILE A 224 10.65 -4.92 0.18
C ILE A 224 9.18 -4.73 -0.22
N GLY A 225 8.66 -3.52 -0.13
CA GLY A 225 7.30 -3.21 -0.62
C GLY A 225 7.11 -3.54 -2.09
N ALA A 226 8.06 -3.14 -2.96
CA ALA A 226 8.04 -3.43 -4.39
C ALA A 226 8.15 -4.93 -4.67
N ALA A 227 9.06 -5.64 -3.99
CA ALA A 227 9.20 -7.09 -4.12
C ALA A 227 7.90 -7.81 -3.68
N THR A 228 7.22 -7.31 -2.63
CA THR A 228 5.93 -7.86 -2.18
C THR A 228 4.85 -7.68 -3.25
N VAL A 229 4.75 -6.52 -3.89
CA VAL A 229 3.79 -6.29 -4.99
C VAL A 229 4.05 -7.25 -6.15
N ALA A 230 5.31 -7.41 -6.57
CA ALA A 230 5.67 -8.34 -7.62
C ALA A 230 5.25 -9.79 -7.28
N ARG A 231 5.40 -10.19 -6.02
CA ARG A 231 5.00 -11.53 -5.54
C ARG A 231 3.48 -11.66 -5.46
N LEU A 232 2.75 -10.64 -5.01
CA LEU A 232 1.29 -10.63 -4.93
C LEU A 232 0.65 -10.90 -6.30
N HIS A 233 1.20 -10.34 -7.38
CA HIS A 233 0.71 -10.57 -8.75
C HIS A 233 0.79 -12.03 -9.22
N THR A 234 1.46 -12.92 -8.50
CA THR A 234 1.48 -14.35 -8.80
C THR A 234 0.42 -15.14 -8.01
N ASP A 235 -0.30 -14.49 -7.07
CA ASP A 235 -1.36 -15.12 -6.28
C ASP A 235 -2.73 -14.94 -6.94
N PRO A 236 -3.46 -16.04 -7.25
CA PRO A 236 -4.74 -15.94 -7.95
C PRO A 236 -5.85 -15.27 -7.13
N THR A 237 -5.82 -15.38 -5.78
CA THR A 237 -6.81 -14.72 -4.91
C THR A 237 -6.59 -13.22 -4.91
N PHE A 238 -5.32 -12.78 -4.83
CA PHE A 238 -4.98 -11.38 -4.96
C PHE A 238 -5.42 -10.81 -6.31
N GLN A 239 -5.14 -11.49 -7.42
CA GLN A 239 -5.53 -11.05 -8.76
C GLN A 239 -7.05 -10.87 -8.88
N ALA A 240 -7.83 -11.81 -8.33
CA ALA A 240 -9.28 -11.72 -8.32
C ALA A 240 -9.78 -10.51 -7.50
N ASP A 241 -9.28 -10.35 -6.26
CA ASP A 241 -9.63 -9.22 -5.39
C ASP A 241 -9.20 -7.87 -6.01
N PHE A 242 -8.03 -7.83 -6.67
CA PHE A 242 -7.52 -6.66 -7.37
C PHE A 242 -8.40 -6.24 -8.55
N ALA A 243 -8.89 -7.21 -9.32
CA ALA A 243 -9.83 -6.96 -10.42
C ALA A 243 -11.17 -6.39 -9.90
N VAL A 244 -11.68 -6.93 -8.78
CA VAL A 244 -12.91 -6.41 -8.15
C VAL A 244 -12.70 -4.98 -7.63
N ALA A 245 -11.57 -4.70 -6.96
CA ALA A 245 -11.23 -3.36 -6.47
C ALA A 245 -11.12 -2.34 -7.62
N ARG A 246 -10.62 -2.76 -8.79
CA ARG A 246 -10.58 -1.91 -10.00
C ARG A 246 -11.98 -1.53 -10.47
N GLN A 247 -12.89 -2.49 -10.59
CA GLN A 247 -14.27 -2.23 -11.00
C GLN A 247 -15.01 -1.33 -10.01
N GLU A 248 -14.79 -1.54 -8.72
CA GLU A 248 -15.34 -0.73 -7.65
C GLU A 248 -14.85 0.73 -7.74
N LEU A 249 -13.54 0.95 -7.96
CA LEU A 249 -12.97 2.29 -8.13
C LEU A 249 -13.55 3.02 -9.34
N LEU A 250 -13.73 2.33 -10.48
CA LEU A 250 -14.39 2.89 -11.66
C LEU A 250 -15.84 3.28 -11.35
N ALA A 251 -16.56 2.45 -10.60
CA ALA A 251 -17.96 2.70 -10.24
C ALA A 251 -18.13 3.91 -9.31
N VAL A 252 -17.24 4.10 -8.30
CA VAL A 252 -17.32 5.26 -7.40
C VAL A 252 -16.94 6.55 -8.13
N ARG A 253 -16.00 6.52 -9.05
CA ARG A 253 -15.66 7.65 -9.93
C ARG A 253 -16.79 8.04 -10.86
N ALA A 254 -17.46 7.07 -11.48
CA ALA A 254 -18.62 7.32 -12.32
C ALA A 254 -19.78 7.99 -11.55
N LYS A 255 -19.84 7.81 -10.22
CA LYS A 255 -20.78 8.50 -9.32
C LYS A 255 -20.29 9.88 -8.86
N GLY A 256 -19.12 10.33 -9.28
CA GLY A 256 -18.52 11.60 -8.86
C GLY A 256 -18.09 11.63 -7.40
N LEU A 257 -17.83 10.47 -6.77
CA LEU A 257 -17.33 10.40 -5.41
C LEU A 257 -15.84 10.77 -5.39
N THR A 258 -15.50 11.73 -4.54
CA THR A 258 -14.14 12.26 -4.38
C THR A 258 -13.49 11.79 -3.08
N ALA A 259 -12.24 12.16 -2.89
CA ALA A 259 -11.47 11.84 -1.70
C ALA A 259 -12.18 12.22 -0.40
N SER A 260 -12.00 11.38 0.64
CA SER A 260 -12.39 11.69 2.02
C SER A 260 -11.18 12.21 2.79
N GLY A 261 -11.38 13.29 3.55
CA GLY A 261 -10.33 13.90 4.38
C GLY A 261 -9.96 15.33 3.97
N ASP A 262 -9.09 15.96 4.74
CA ASP A 262 -8.59 17.31 4.46
C ASP A 262 -7.38 17.28 3.52
N CYS A 263 -7.68 17.20 2.21
CA CYS A 263 -6.64 17.15 1.18
C CYS A 263 -5.84 18.47 1.07
N ALA A 264 -6.42 19.59 1.45
CA ALA A 264 -5.71 20.86 1.45
C ALA A 264 -4.65 20.89 2.58
N ALA A 265 -5.00 20.46 3.78
CA ALA A 265 -4.05 20.34 4.88
C ALA A 265 -2.95 19.31 4.57
N GLN A 266 -3.31 18.17 3.95
CA GLN A 266 -2.33 17.17 3.52
C GLN A 266 -1.35 17.75 2.49
N ALA A 267 -1.85 18.47 1.47
CA ALA A 267 -1.00 19.10 0.46
C ALA A 267 -0.04 20.13 1.06
N GLN A 268 -0.50 20.96 2.02
CA GLN A 268 0.35 21.93 2.73
C GLN A 268 1.46 21.24 3.54
N ALA A 269 1.15 20.11 4.17
CA ALA A 269 2.16 19.34 4.91
C ALA A 269 3.18 18.68 3.97
N LEU A 270 2.73 18.16 2.83
CA LEU A 270 3.58 17.53 1.82
C LEU A 270 4.50 18.51 1.07
N ALA A 271 4.14 19.80 1.02
CA ALA A 271 5.00 20.83 0.47
C ALA A 271 6.26 21.11 1.33
N LEU A 272 6.30 20.59 2.57
CA LEU A 272 7.43 20.68 3.48
C LEU A 272 8.27 19.38 3.35
N GLY A 273 9.18 19.33 2.38
CA GLY A 273 10.09 18.19 2.14
C GLY A 273 11.21 18.09 3.18
N ILE A 274 12.00 17.01 3.08
CA ILE A 274 13.25 16.78 3.83
C ILE A 274 14.47 17.21 2.98
N ASP A 275 14.24 17.87 1.85
CA ASP A 275 15.26 18.21 0.83
C ASP A 275 16.42 19.08 1.35
#